data_2e5a647be221c5a34041fb586ed6717b
#
_entry.id   2e5a647be221c5a34041fb586ed6717b
#
_cell.length_a   1.000
_cell.length_b   1.000
_cell.length_c   1.000
_cell.angle_alpha   90.00
_cell.angle_beta   90.00
_cell.angle_gamma   90.00
#
_symmetry.space_group_name_H-M   'P 1'
#
loop_
_entity.id
_entity.type
_entity.pdbx_description
1 polymer ?
#
loop_
_entity_poly.entity_id
_entity_poly.type
_entity_poly.pdbx_seq_one_letter_code
_entity_poly.pdbx_strand_id
1 'polypeptide(L)'
;DIALSPAGEELLQTVRSLDDIWNRFESAIDELKGLKRGKLRVALVTTAKYFLPRMLGSFCKRYPDIDLELEIANRENIVQRLRNNQDDLYVMSYPPDDLDIVRMPFLDNDYVVVAPAAHWAVGQQVSLPDLAAEPFLFREQGSGSRHAIDRHMNETGTQLKVRLSLASNEAIRDLVASGMGLAVLS
;
A
#
# COMPACT_ATOMS: atom_id res chain seq x y z
N ASP A 1 -21.14 -2.39 -23.06
CA ASP A 1 -19.90 -1.87 -22.47
C ASP A 1 -19.04 -1.33 -23.61
N ILE A 2 -18.55 -0.10 -23.44
CA ILE A 2 -17.60 0.51 -24.38
C ILE A 2 -16.22 0.28 -23.77
N ALA A 3 -15.36 -0.44 -24.50
CA ALA A 3 -13.96 -0.66 -24.14
C ALA A 3 -13.05 -0.07 -25.21
N LEU A 4 -11.83 0.29 -24.82
CA LEU A 4 -10.82 0.74 -25.77
C LEU A 4 -10.36 -0.44 -26.64
N SER A 5 -10.05 -0.14 -27.90
CA SER A 5 -9.33 -1.10 -28.74
C SER A 5 -7.85 -1.19 -28.30
N PRO A 6 -7.11 -2.24 -28.69
CA PRO A 6 -5.67 -2.33 -28.37
C PRO A 6 -4.88 -1.09 -28.78
N ALA A 7 -5.20 -0.51 -29.95
CA ALA A 7 -4.60 0.75 -30.41
C ALA A 7 -5.05 1.95 -29.54
N GLY A 8 -6.27 1.92 -29.01
CA GLY A 8 -6.77 2.95 -28.10
C GLY A 8 -6.11 2.88 -26.73
N GLU A 9 -5.79 1.70 -26.24
CA GLU A 9 -5.02 1.50 -24.99
C GLU A 9 -3.59 2.02 -25.13
N GLU A 10 -2.93 1.71 -26.25
CA GLU A 10 -1.59 2.19 -26.56
C GLU A 10 -1.55 3.71 -26.71
N LEU A 11 -2.54 4.29 -27.41
CA LEU A 11 -2.68 5.74 -27.51
C LEU A 11 -2.88 6.39 -26.14
N LEU A 12 -3.72 5.80 -25.28
CA LEU A 12 -3.97 6.32 -23.93
C LEU A 12 -2.69 6.32 -23.08
N GLN A 13 -1.87 5.26 -23.15
CA GLN A 13 -0.58 5.20 -22.47
C GLN A 13 0.39 6.26 -23.02
N THR A 14 0.45 6.43 -24.33
CA THR A 14 1.28 7.44 -24.98
C THR A 14 0.87 8.85 -24.55
N VAL A 15 -0.43 9.16 -24.55
CA VAL A 15 -0.93 10.47 -24.11
C VAL A 15 -0.60 10.74 -22.64
N ARG A 16 -0.75 9.75 -21.77
CA ARG A 16 -0.36 9.88 -20.34
C ARG A 16 1.13 10.17 -20.18
N SER A 17 1.98 9.47 -20.94
CA SER A 17 3.42 9.69 -20.91
C SER A 17 3.81 11.10 -21.39
N LEU A 18 3.13 11.61 -22.41
CA LEU A 18 3.32 12.98 -22.89
C LEU A 18 2.87 14.02 -21.87
N ASP A 19 1.74 13.80 -21.20
CA ASP A 19 1.23 14.67 -20.13
C ASP A 19 2.22 14.72 -18.95
N ASP A 20 2.77 13.57 -18.54
CA ASP A 20 3.78 13.48 -17.49
C ASP A 20 5.08 14.23 -17.85
N ILE A 21 5.55 14.10 -19.11
CA ILE A 21 6.72 14.83 -19.61
C ILE A 21 6.47 16.33 -19.59
N TRP A 22 5.28 16.75 -20.01
CA TRP A 22 4.89 18.16 -20.01
C TRP A 22 4.82 18.74 -18.61
N ASN A 23 4.17 18.05 -17.68
CA ASN A 23 4.07 18.46 -16.27
C ASN A 23 5.47 18.59 -15.61
N ARG A 24 6.39 17.67 -15.90
CA ARG A 24 7.79 17.76 -15.43
C ARG A 24 8.52 18.97 -16.00
N PHE A 25 8.31 19.27 -17.28
CA PHE A 25 8.88 20.46 -17.90
C PHE A 25 8.34 21.73 -17.24
N GLU A 26 7.04 21.87 -17.04
CA GLU A 26 6.44 23.03 -16.36
C GLU A 26 6.97 23.17 -14.95
N SER A 27 7.05 22.09 -14.17
CA SER A 27 7.61 22.07 -12.82
C SER A 27 9.08 22.53 -12.80
N ALA A 28 9.88 22.07 -13.75
CA ALA A 28 11.28 22.49 -13.88
C ALA A 28 11.41 23.98 -14.21
N ILE A 29 10.55 24.51 -15.06
CA ILE A 29 10.50 25.96 -15.38
C ILE A 29 10.08 26.78 -14.16
N ASP A 30 9.11 26.31 -13.40
CA ASP A 30 8.64 27.01 -12.19
C ASP A 30 9.71 26.97 -11.08
N GLU A 31 10.46 25.86 -10.95
CA GLU A 31 11.61 25.76 -10.05
C GLU A 31 12.71 26.77 -10.43
N LEU A 32 13.05 26.87 -11.72
CA LEU A 32 14.01 27.87 -12.23
C LEU A 32 13.58 29.31 -11.93
N LYS A 33 12.27 29.57 -11.86
CA LYS A 33 11.72 30.87 -11.49
C LYS A 33 11.57 31.07 -9.97
N GLY A 34 11.98 30.08 -9.16
CA GLY A 34 11.83 30.07 -7.71
C GLY A 34 10.36 29.92 -7.25
N LEU A 35 9.48 29.49 -8.11
CA LEU A 35 8.07 29.23 -7.82
C LEU A 35 7.91 27.83 -7.26
N LYS A 36 7.38 27.72 -6.05
CA LYS A 36 7.05 26.45 -5.39
C LYS A 36 5.60 26.07 -5.67
N ARG A 37 5.27 25.87 -6.92
CA ARG A 37 3.95 25.51 -7.38
C ARG A 37 4.02 24.33 -8.34
N GLY A 38 2.92 23.63 -8.53
CA GLY A 38 2.82 22.48 -9.43
C GLY A 38 1.94 21.40 -8.85
N LYS A 39 2.09 20.17 -9.34
CA LYS A 39 1.31 19.00 -8.94
C LYS A 39 2.23 17.94 -8.38
N LEU A 40 1.83 17.32 -7.27
CA LEU A 40 2.52 16.18 -6.67
C LEU A 40 1.53 15.02 -6.57
N ARG A 41 1.80 13.94 -7.30
CA ARG A 41 1.01 12.70 -7.26
C ARG A 41 1.69 11.70 -6.33
N VAL A 42 0.99 11.27 -5.31
CA VAL A 42 1.50 10.31 -4.33
C VAL A 42 0.59 9.09 -4.27
N ALA A 43 1.13 7.94 -4.59
CA ALA A 43 0.43 6.67 -4.45
C ALA A 43 0.91 5.92 -3.19
N LEU A 44 -0.02 5.41 -2.39
CA LEU A 44 0.30 4.76 -1.14
C LEU A 44 -0.51 3.48 -0.89
N VAL A 45 0.13 2.51 -0.27
CA VAL A 45 -0.55 1.29 0.17
C VAL A 45 -1.54 1.59 1.31
N THR A 46 -2.58 0.77 1.41
CA THR A 46 -3.68 0.94 2.37
C THR A 46 -3.21 1.15 3.82
N THR A 47 -2.10 0.54 4.23
CA THR A 47 -1.55 0.70 5.59
C THR A 47 -0.95 2.09 5.83
N ALA A 48 -0.46 2.76 4.79
CA ALA A 48 0.10 4.11 4.91
C ALA A 48 -0.97 5.19 5.13
N LYS A 49 -2.24 4.92 4.85
CA LYS A 49 -3.35 5.88 5.08
C LYS A 49 -3.51 6.31 6.53
N TYR A 50 -3.01 5.53 7.49
CA TYR A 50 -3.17 5.83 8.90
C TYR A 50 -2.22 6.92 9.42
N PHE A 51 -1.10 7.14 8.76
CA PHE A 51 -0.09 8.10 9.21
C PHE A 51 0.24 9.18 8.17
N LEU A 52 0.33 8.81 6.88
CA LEU A 52 0.81 9.70 5.83
C LEU A 52 -0.04 10.98 5.67
N PRO A 53 -1.38 10.97 5.75
CA PRO A 53 -2.18 12.19 5.64
C PRO A 53 -1.81 13.28 6.66
N ARG A 54 -1.39 12.89 7.87
CA ARG A 54 -0.93 13.85 8.89
C ARG A 54 0.38 14.53 8.48
N MET A 55 1.31 13.78 7.88
CA MET A 55 2.57 14.31 7.37
C MET A 55 2.32 15.25 6.19
N LEU A 56 1.46 14.84 5.27
CA LEU A 56 1.09 15.64 4.09
C LEU A 56 0.36 16.93 4.47
N GLY A 57 -0.43 16.95 5.54
CA GLY A 57 -1.05 18.17 6.04
C GLY A 57 -0.05 19.27 6.40
N SER A 58 1.12 18.91 6.93
CA SER A 58 2.20 19.85 7.19
C SER A 58 2.89 20.31 5.91
N PHE A 59 3.04 19.42 4.95
CA PHE A 59 3.58 19.72 3.61
C PHE A 59 2.69 20.72 2.88
N CYS A 60 1.37 20.49 2.80
CA CYS A 60 0.42 21.38 2.13
C CYS A 60 0.38 22.78 2.75
N LYS A 61 0.53 22.88 4.08
CA LYS A 61 0.64 24.20 4.74
C LYS A 61 1.90 24.95 4.36
N ARG A 62 3.01 24.24 4.16
CA ARG A 62 4.30 24.83 3.78
C ARG A 62 4.39 25.20 2.30
N TYR A 63 3.65 24.46 1.46
CA TYR A 63 3.64 24.62 0.01
C TYR A 63 2.19 24.68 -0.50
N PRO A 64 1.48 25.81 -0.25
CA PRO A 64 0.05 25.93 -0.55
C PRO A 64 -0.27 25.95 -2.05
N ASP A 65 0.72 26.26 -2.88
CA ASP A 65 0.56 26.34 -4.34
C ASP A 65 0.90 25.00 -5.04
N ILE A 66 1.17 23.92 -4.26
CA ILE A 66 1.32 22.58 -4.79
C ILE A 66 -0.02 21.85 -4.67
N ASP A 67 -0.56 21.45 -5.81
CA ASP A 67 -1.74 20.59 -5.89
C ASP A 67 -1.35 19.14 -5.59
N LEU A 68 -1.89 18.58 -4.51
CA LEU A 68 -1.57 17.24 -4.03
C LEU A 68 -2.66 16.24 -4.44
N GLU A 69 -2.29 15.25 -5.24
CA GLU A 69 -3.14 14.10 -5.56
C GLU A 69 -2.70 12.87 -4.80
N LEU A 70 -3.66 12.20 -4.13
CA LEU A 70 -3.41 10.98 -3.37
C LEU A 70 -4.19 9.81 -3.95
N GLU A 71 -3.48 8.74 -4.26
CA GLU A 71 -4.07 7.45 -4.60
C GLU A 71 -3.80 6.43 -3.49
N ILE A 72 -4.86 5.80 -2.96
CA ILE A 72 -4.75 4.79 -1.91
C ILE A 72 -5.28 3.46 -2.45
N ALA A 73 -4.42 2.48 -2.58
CA ALA A 73 -4.78 1.19 -3.13
C ALA A 73 -4.04 0.03 -2.43
N ASN A 74 -4.36 -1.21 -2.78
CA ASN A 74 -3.57 -2.35 -2.32
C ASN A 74 -2.20 -2.36 -3.03
N ARG A 75 -1.28 -3.22 -2.53
CA ARG A 75 0.10 -3.27 -3.04
C ARG A 75 0.16 -3.59 -4.55
N GLU A 76 -0.67 -4.52 -5.01
CA GLU A 76 -0.68 -4.95 -6.42
C GLU A 76 -1.01 -3.76 -7.34
N ASN A 77 -2.06 -3.02 -7.03
CA ASN A 77 -2.45 -1.84 -7.79
C ASN A 77 -1.37 -0.73 -7.72
N ILE A 78 -0.75 -0.52 -6.56
CA ILE A 78 0.35 0.44 -6.42
C ILE A 78 1.57 0.01 -7.27
N VAL A 79 1.89 -1.29 -7.31
CA VAL A 79 2.97 -1.82 -8.18
C VAL A 79 2.64 -1.60 -9.66
N GLN A 80 1.39 -1.80 -10.07
CA GLN A 80 0.98 -1.52 -11.47
C GLN A 80 1.11 -0.02 -11.80
N ARG A 81 0.69 0.85 -10.89
CA ARG A 81 0.89 2.30 -11.07
C ARG A 81 2.37 2.68 -11.17
N LEU A 82 3.22 2.07 -10.32
CA LEU A 82 4.67 2.26 -10.35
C LEU A 82 5.29 1.81 -11.69
N ARG A 83 4.89 0.63 -12.18
CA ARG A 83 5.34 0.13 -13.49
C ARG A 83 4.93 1.04 -14.66
N ASN A 84 3.78 1.67 -14.54
CA ASN A 84 3.25 2.59 -15.53
C ASN A 84 3.68 4.05 -15.30
N ASN A 85 4.52 4.31 -14.29
CA ASN A 85 5.03 5.64 -13.92
C ASN A 85 3.91 6.69 -13.76
N GLN A 86 2.81 6.31 -13.08
CA GLN A 86 1.61 7.16 -12.99
C GLN A 86 1.69 8.22 -11.88
N ASP A 87 2.62 8.08 -10.93
CA ASP A 87 2.76 8.96 -9.79
C ASP A 87 4.23 9.38 -9.59
N ASP A 88 4.45 10.46 -8.87
CA ASP A 88 5.78 11.02 -8.61
C ASP A 88 6.45 10.37 -7.40
N LEU A 89 5.65 9.89 -6.43
CA LEU A 89 6.11 9.26 -5.20
C LEU A 89 5.23 8.06 -4.83
N TYR A 90 5.88 6.97 -4.42
CA TYR A 90 5.21 5.75 -3.99
C TYR A 90 5.59 5.40 -2.55
N VAL A 91 4.59 5.19 -1.70
CA VAL A 91 4.78 4.77 -0.30
C VAL A 91 4.27 3.36 -0.13
N MET A 92 5.18 2.41 0.07
CA MET A 92 4.85 0.99 0.13
C MET A 92 5.89 0.19 0.90
N SER A 93 5.48 -1.00 1.38
CA SER A 93 6.39 -2.05 1.83
C SER A 93 6.72 -2.98 0.67
N TYR A 94 7.90 -3.59 0.69
CA TYR A 94 8.34 -4.58 -0.30
C TYR A 94 8.18 -4.09 -1.76
N PRO A 95 8.88 -3.00 -2.15
CA PRO A 95 8.89 -2.58 -3.54
C PRO A 95 9.47 -3.69 -4.43
N PRO A 96 9.04 -3.81 -5.70
CA PRO A 96 9.56 -4.82 -6.61
C PRO A 96 11.06 -4.62 -6.85
N ASP A 97 11.81 -5.73 -6.92
CA ASP A 97 13.26 -5.72 -7.10
C ASP A 97 13.69 -5.59 -8.56
N ASP A 98 12.79 -5.81 -9.49
CA ASP A 98 13.00 -5.79 -10.93
C ASP A 98 12.88 -4.39 -11.57
N LEU A 99 12.68 -3.35 -10.74
CA LEU A 99 12.56 -1.98 -11.21
C LEU A 99 13.75 -1.12 -10.74
N ASP A 100 14.23 -0.27 -11.66
CA ASP A 100 15.25 0.74 -11.34
C ASP A 100 14.58 1.94 -10.66
N ILE A 101 14.53 1.91 -9.33
CA ILE A 101 13.88 2.92 -8.49
C ILE A 101 14.78 3.32 -7.32
N VAL A 102 14.72 4.58 -6.93
CA VAL A 102 15.34 5.07 -5.70
C VAL A 102 14.48 4.67 -4.50
N ARG A 103 15.06 3.93 -3.56
CA ARG A 103 14.39 3.46 -2.34
C ARG A 103 14.90 4.23 -1.14
N MET A 104 14.00 4.82 -0.37
CA MET A 104 14.31 5.55 0.86
C MET A 104 13.50 4.96 2.02
N PRO A 105 14.04 3.98 2.77
CA PRO A 105 13.40 3.49 3.98
C PRO A 105 13.24 4.61 5.01
N PHE A 106 12.06 4.77 5.59
CA PHE A 106 11.77 5.86 6.51
C PHE A 106 10.96 5.45 7.75
N LEU A 107 10.35 4.27 7.74
CA LEU A 107 9.55 3.75 8.84
C LEU A 107 9.57 2.22 8.83
N ASP A 108 9.80 1.62 9.98
CA ASP A 108 9.64 0.17 10.16
C ASP A 108 8.15 -0.21 10.14
N ASN A 109 7.87 -1.41 9.64
CA ASN A 109 6.51 -1.92 9.50
C ASN A 109 6.40 -3.31 10.12
N ASP A 110 6.19 -3.34 11.43
CA ASP A 110 6.02 -4.58 12.17
C ASP A 110 4.65 -5.21 11.90
N TYR A 111 4.65 -6.52 11.85
CA TYR A 111 3.42 -7.32 11.76
C TYR A 111 3.18 -8.03 13.07
N VAL A 112 1.97 -7.90 13.60
CA VAL A 112 1.57 -8.49 14.87
C VAL A 112 0.35 -9.39 14.68
N VAL A 113 0.31 -10.48 15.45
CA VAL A 113 -0.91 -11.29 15.57
C VAL A 113 -1.87 -10.58 16.51
N VAL A 114 -3.10 -10.39 16.04
CA VAL A 114 -4.20 -9.86 16.85
C VAL A 114 -5.21 -10.98 17.12
N ALA A 115 -5.72 -11.02 18.35
CA ALA A 115 -6.62 -12.05 18.85
C ALA A 115 -7.79 -11.43 19.62
N PRO A 116 -8.92 -12.15 19.78
CA PRO A 116 -9.97 -11.76 20.74
C PRO A 116 -9.39 -11.64 22.15
N ALA A 117 -9.89 -10.71 22.95
CA ALA A 117 -9.36 -10.47 24.31
C ALA A 117 -9.41 -11.71 25.23
N ALA A 118 -10.35 -12.61 25.02
CA ALA A 118 -10.49 -13.86 25.79
C ALA A 118 -9.72 -15.04 25.16
N HIS A 119 -8.91 -14.84 24.14
CA HIS A 119 -8.17 -15.92 23.47
C HIS A 119 -7.05 -16.44 24.39
N TRP A 120 -6.82 -17.75 24.40
CA TRP A 120 -5.84 -18.40 25.29
C TRP A 120 -4.41 -17.89 25.13
N ALA A 121 -4.04 -17.42 23.95
CA ALA A 121 -2.71 -16.90 23.63
C ALA A 121 -2.47 -15.46 24.14
N VAL A 122 -3.49 -14.76 24.63
CA VAL A 122 -3.35 -13.39 25.13
C VAL A 122 -2.47 -13.39 26.39
N GLY A 123 -1.42 -12.56 26.36
CA GLY A 123 -0.45 -12.48 27.45
C GLY A 123 0.54 -13.66 27.52
N GLN A 124 0.51 -14.56 26.52
CA GLN A 124 1.46 -15.66 26.41
C GLN A 124 2.50 -15.37 25.32
N GLN A 125 3.67 -15.97 25.46
CA GLN A 125 4.66 -16.00 24.39
C GLN A 125 4.38 -17.23 23.53
N VAL A 126 3.84 -17.01 22.35
CA VAL A 126 3.46 -18.06 21.39
C VAL A 126 4.17 -17.84 20.06
N SER A 127 4.48 -18.91 19.36
CA SER A 127 4.97 -18.84 17.99
C SER A 127 3.83 -18.92 16.99
N LEU A 128 4.06 -18.50 15.75
CA LEU A 128 3.06 -18.60 14.70
C LEU A 128 2.62 -20.06 14.41
N PRO A 129 3.52 -21.06 14.40
CA PRO A 129 3.14 -22.48 14.32
C PRO A 129 2.17 -22.95 15.42
N ASP A 130 2.29 -22.43 16.66
CA ASP A 130 1.39 -22.82 17.74
C ASP A 130 -0.07 -22.38 17.47
N LEU A 131 -0.25 -21.37 16.63
CA LEU A 131 -1.54 -20.83 16.23
C LEU A 131 -2.05 -21.41 14.91
N ALA A 132 -1.33 -22.32 14.26
CA ALA A 132 -1.62 -22.78 12.91
C ALA A 132 -2.99 -23.45 12.75
N ALA A 133 -3.50 -24.09 13.82
CA ALA A 133 -4.83 -24.72 13.82
C ALA A 133 -5.99 -23.72 14.02
N GLU A 134 -5.69 -22.52 14.49
CA GLU A 134 -6.68 -21.47 14.73
C GLU A 134 -7.22 -20.88 13.40
N PRO A 135 -8.46 -20.40 13.37
CA PRO A 135 -9.00 -19.74 12.19
C PRO A 135 -8.41 -18.35 12.03
N PHE A 136 -7.79 -18.07 10.86
CA PHE A 136 -7.24 -16.75 10.53
C PHE A 136 -8.11 -15.99 9.53
N LEU A 137 -8.21 -14.68 9.77
CA LEU A 137 -8.80 -13.70 8.87
C LEU A 137 -7.66 -13.01 8.12
N PHE A 138 -7.66 -13.13 6.81
CA PHE A 138 -6.59 -12.59 5.97
C PHE A 138 -7.05 -11.36 5.20
N ARG A 139 -6.09 -10.55 4.83
CA ARG A 139 -6.30 -9.57 3.77
C ARG A 139 -6.44 -10.28 2.43
N GLU A 140 -7.09 -9.60 1.51
CA GLU A 140 -7.24 -10.05 0.13
C GLU A 140 -5.90 -10.30 -0.55
N GLN A 141 -5.90 -11.12 -1.59
CA GLN A 141 -4.77 -11.28 -2.50
C GLN A 141 -4.38 -9.91 -3.08
N GLY A 142 -3.09 -9.67 -3.28
CA GLY A 142 -2.57 -8.39 -3.76
C GLY A 142 -2.37 -7.33 -2.66
N SER A 143 -2.82 -7.53 -1.41
CA SER A 143 -2.49 -6.63 -0.32
C SER A 143 -1.04 -6.82 0.16
N GLY A 144 -0.43 -5.73 0.68
CA GLY A 144 0.93 -5.79 1.24
C GLY A 144 1.03 -6.67 2.48
N SER A 145 0.02 -6.65 3.37
CA SER A 145 -0.02 -7.52 4.55
C SER A 145 -0.15 -8.99 4.15
N ARG A 146 -1.00 -9.32 3.16
CA ARG A 146 -1.10 -10.67 2.64
C ARG A 146 0.22 -11.14 2.03
N HIS A 147 0.88 -10.33 1.25
CA HIS A 147 2.18 -10.62 0.65
C HIS A 147 3.24 -10.93 1.73
N ALA A 148 3.30 -10.13 2.79
CA ALA A 148 4.24 -10.34 3.89
C ALA A 148 3.98 -11.66 4.64
N ILE A 149 2.72 -11.99 4.92
CA ILE A 149 2.33 -13.22 5.60
C ILE A 149 2.63 -14.44 4.73
N ASP A 150 2.23 -14.41 3.45
CA ASP A 150 2.46 -15.51 2.52
C ASP A 150 3.97 -15.79 2.37
N ARG A 151 4.79 -14.73 2.28
CA ARG A 151 6.24 -14.84 2.26
C ARG A 151 6.77 -15.50 3.52
N HIS A 152 6.37 -15.05 4.70
CA HIS A 152 6.79 -15.62 5.97
C HIS A 152 6.36 -17.09 6.11
N MET A 153 5.14 -17.44 5.72
CA MET A 153 4.66 -18.81 5.70
C MET A 153 5.52 -19.72 4.79
N ASN A 154 5.89 -19.22 3.61
CA ASN A 154 6.76 -19.93 2.68
C ASN A 154 8.19 -20.13 3.24
N GLU A 155 8.75 -19.10 3.86
CA GLU A 155 10.11 -19.15 4.45
C GLU A 155 10.18 -20.10 5.66
N THR A 156 9.12 -20.19 6.46
CA THR A 156 9.08 -20.99 7.69
C THR A 156 8.43 -22.36 7.52
N GLY A 157 7.80 -22.63 6.37
CA GLY A 157 7.01 -23.84 6.15
C GLY A 157 5.70 -23.88 6.97
N THR A 158 5.30 -22.77 7.62
CA THR A 158 4.10 -22.69 8.42
C THR A 158 2.88 -22.53 7.52
N GLN A 159 1.79 -23.25 7.82
CA GLN A 159 0.51 -23.09 7.14
C GLN A 159 -0.56 -22.62 8.13
N LEU A 160 -1.22 -21.52 7.83
CA LEU A 160 -2.30 -20.98 8.65
C LEU A 160 -3.66 -21.35 8.04
N LYS A 161 -4.63 -21.67 8.89
CA LYS A 161 -6.00 -22.03 8.48
C LYS A 161 -6.77 -20.75 8.12
N VAL A 162 -6.86 -20.43 6.83
CA VAL A 162 -7.63 -19.27 6.36
C VAL A 162 -9.13 -19.54 6.48
N ARG A 163 -9.84 -18.74 7.26
CA ARG A 163 -11.28 -18.77 7.41
C ARG A 163 -11.98 -17.80 6.45
N LEU A 164 -11.41 -16.61 6.28
CA LEU A 164 -12.00 -15.52 5.51
C LEU A 164 -10.91 -14.59 4.97
N SER A 165 -11.13 -14.05 3.79
CA SER A 165 -10.29 -12.98 3.22
C SER A 165 -11.12 -11.76 2.87
N LEU A 166 -10.64 -10.55 3.23
CA LEU A 166 -11.36 -9.30 2.98
C LEU A 166 -10.41 -8.10 2.80
N ALA A 167 -10.91 -7.05 2.15
CA ALA A 167 -10.09 -5.93 1.69
C ALA A 167 -9.99 -4.74 2.68
N SER A 168 -10.35 -4.94 3.96
CA SER A 168 -10.31 -3.88 4.98
C SER A 168 -9.65 -4.35 6.27
N ASN A 169 -8.63 -3.62 6.72
CA ASN A 169 -8.00 -3.85 8.03
C ASN A 169 -8.97 -3.57 9.18
N GLU A 170 -9.82 -2.55 9.04
CA GLU A 170 -10.81 -2.18 10.04
C GLU A 170 -11.84 -3.29 10.22
N ALA A 171 -12.36 -3.82 9.11
CA ALA A 171 -13.30 -4.94 9.16
C ALA A 171 -12.66 -6.20 9.75
N ILE A 172 -11.40 -6.51 9.41
CA ILE A 172 -10.65 -7.62 10.03
C ILE A 172 -10.55 -7.41 11.54
N ARG A 173 -10.13 -6.22 12.00
CA ARG A 173 -10.04 -5.90 13.43
C ARG A 173 -11.36 -6.12 14.15
N ASP A 174 -12.45 -5.65 13.59
CA ASP A 174 -13.79 -5.76 14.20
C ASP A 174 -14.28 -7.21 14.23
N LEU A 175 -13.97 -8.00 13.20
CA LEU A 175 -14.25 -9.45 13.17
C LEU A 175 -13.40 -10.22 14.17
N VAL A 176 -12.12 -9.87 14.36
CA VAL A 176 -11.29 -10.43 15.42
C VAL A 176 -11.89 -10.09 16.78
N ALA A 177 -12.25 -8.83 17.02
CA ALA A 177 -12.87 -8.41 18.28
C ALA A 177 -14.17 -9.15 18.59
N SER A 178 -14.93 -9.55 17.56
CA SER A 178 -16.16 -10.36 17.69
C SER A 178 -15.91 -11.87 17.91
N GLY A 179 -14.66 -12.32 17.96
CA GLY A 179 -14.30 -13.73 18.19
C GLY A 179 -14.29 -14.62 16.95
N MET A 180 -14.27 -14.03 15.73
CA MET A 180 -14.30 -14.82 14.50
C MET A 180 -12.99 -15.53 14.17
N GLY A 181 -11.88 -15.16 14.81
CA GLY A 181 -10.56 -15.75 14.56
C GLY A 181 -9.43 -14.79 14.89
N LEU A 182 -8.24 -15.15 14.46
CA LEU A 182 -7.01 -14.37 14.58
C LEU A 182 -6.75 -13.60 13.28
N ALA A 183 -5.88 -12.59 13.34
CA ALA A 183 -5.36 -11.96 12.13
C ALA A 183 -3.92 -11.51 12.33
N VAL A 184 -3.18 -11.34 11.23
CA VAL A 184 -1.88 -10.66 11.25
C VAL A 184 -2.07 -9.29 10.60
N LEU A 185 -1.80 -8.24 11.34
CA LEU A 185 -1.94 -6.86 10.91
C LEU A 185 -0.62 -6.09 11.05
N SER A 186 -0.47 -5.10 10.21
CA SER A 186 0.61 -4.12 10.29
C SER A 186 0.40 -3.19 11.49
#